data_16e03d1d73f7389b27fc6c7e9f2bee02
#
_entry.id   16e03d1d73f7389b27fc6c7e9f2bee02
#
_cell.length_a   1.000
_cell.length_b   1.000
_cell.length_c   1.000
_cell.angle_alpha   90.00
_cell.angle_beta   90.00
_cell.angle_gamma   90.00
#
_symmetry.space_group_name_H-M   'P 1'
#
loop_
_entity.id
_entity.type
_entity.pdbx_description
1 polymer ?
#
loop_
_entity_poly.entity_id
_entity_poly.type
_entity_poly.pdbx_seq_one_letter_code
_entity_poly.pdbx_strand_id
1 'polypeptide(L)'
;MFVYLLNIKKSERFLSQFRILSFDKDAAKVCAYIRSDLKKKGTPIGVYDLQIAAIAIANNLVLVTHNVGEFSRIEELQYEDWEMEL
;
A
#
# COMPACT_ATOMS: atom_id res chain seq x y z
N MET A 1 10.28 8.13 -6.32
CA MET A 1 9.03 8.30 -5.56
C MET A 1 9.26 7.87 -4.13
N PHE A 2 8.87 8.69 -3.19
CA PHE A 2 8.97 8.31 -1.77
C PHE A 2 7.69 7.64 -1.33
N VAL A 3 7.84 6.52 -0.63
CA VAL A 3 6.73 5.79 -0.06
C VAL A 3 6.90 5.77 1.44
N TYR A 4 5.87 6.19 2.15
CA TYR A 4 5.87 6.21 3.60
C TYR A 4 4.85 5.20 4.11
N LEU A 5 5.26 4.40 5.09
CA LEU A 5 4.40 3.40 5.71
C LEU A 5 4.29 3.69 7.19
N LEU A 6 3.07 3.62 7.70
CA LEU A 6 2.77 3.86 9.11
C LEU A 6 2.33 2.57 9.77
N ASN A 7 2.72 2.38 11.02
CA ASN A 7 2.25 1.26 11.82
C ASN A 7 0.87 1.57 12.36
N ILE A 8 -0.14 0.85 11.90
CA ILE A 8 -1.53 1.12 12.26
C ILE A 8 -1.91 0.59 13.65
N LYS A 9 -1.08 -0.26 14.25
CA LYS A 9 -1.38 -0.86 15.56
C LYS A 9 -1.03 0.04 16.73
N LYS A 10 -0.25 1.08 16.49
CA LYS A 10 0.16 2.01 17.54
C LYS A 10 -0.77 3.22 17.56
N SER A 11 -1.06 3.70 18.78
CA SER A 11 -1.84 4.93 18.93
C SER A 11 -1.10 6.14 18.37
N GLU A 12 0.23 6.12 18.48
CA GLU A 12 1.06 7.13 17.85
C GLU A 12 1.47 6.63 16.47
N ARG A 13 1.33 7.50 15.50
CA ARG A 13 1.70 7.20 14.13
C ARG A 13 3.07 7.79 13.83
N PHE A 14 4.05 6.95 13.59
CA PHE A 14 5.30 7.40 13.01
C PHE A 14 5.63 6.64 11.77
N LEU A 15 6.38 7.33 10.92
CA LEU A 15 6.86 6.75 9.68
C LEU A 15 7.77 5.59 9.96
N SER A 16 7.56 4.49 9.26
CA SER A 16 8.42 3.31 9.34
C SER A 16 9.63 3.47 8.43
N GLN A 17 10.17 4.67 8.37
CA GLN A 17 11.20 5.03 7.40
C GLN A 17 12.52 4.31 7.58
N PHE A 18 12.76 3.77 8.76
CA PHE A 18 13.99 3.04 9.04
C PHE A 18 13.85 1.53 8.89
N ARG A 19 12.66 1.06 8.56
CA ARG A 19 12.44 -0.36 8.33
C ARG A 19 12.65 -0.66 6.87
N ILE A 20 13.45 -1.68 6.63
CA ILE A 20 13.59 -2.20 5.27
C ILE A 20 12.52 -3.26 5.10
N LEU A 21 11.57 -2.99 4.22
CA LEU A 21 10.50 -3.91 3.89
C LEU A 21 10.76 -4.49 2.53
N SER A 22 10.61 -5.79 2.42
CA SER A 22 10.88 -6.48 1.17
C SER A 22 9.59 -7.08 0.62
N PHE A 23 9.59 -7.30 -0.68
CA PHE A 23 8.54 -8.03 -1.35
C PHE A 23 8.79 -9.52 -1.13
N ASP A 24 8.39 -10.00 0.05
CA ASP A 24 8.63 -11.36 0.46
C ASP A 24 7.49 -12.29 0.02
N LYS A 25 7.51 -13.52 0.54
CA LYS A 25 6.52 -14.53 0.19
C LYS A 25 5.09 -14.08 0.53
N ASP A 26 4.90 -13.46 1.69
CA ASP A 26 3.57 -13.01 2.10
C ASP A 26 3.09 -11.86 1.22
N ALA A 27 3.96 -10.92 0.93
CA ALA A 27 3.64 -9.84 0.01
C ALA A 27 3.31 -10.36 -1.39
N ALA A 28 4.03 -11.39 -1.84
CA ALA A 28 3.76 -12.00 -3.14
C ALA A 28 2.37 -12.62 -3.22
N LYS A 29 1.94 -13.28 -2.14
CA LYS A 29 0.59 -13.86 -2.08
C LYS A 29 -0.48 -12.78 -2.13
N VAL A 30 -0.30 -11.73 -1.35
CA VAL A 30 -1.22 -10.58 -1.35
C VAL A 30 -1.26 -9.94 -2.73
N CYS A 31 -0.09 -9.76 -3.35
CA CYS A 31 0.00 -9.16 -4.67
C CYS A 31 -0.79 -9.95 -5.71
N ALA A 32 -0.66 -11.27 -5.69
CA ALA A 32 -1.40 -12.14 -6.61
C ALA A 32 -2.91 -11.99 -6.42
N TYR A 33 -3.36 -11.92 -5.17
CA TYR A 33 -4.76 -11.76 -4.85
C TYR A 33 -5.31 -10.41 -5.36
N ILE A 34 -4.66 -9.31 -5.00
CA ILE A 34 -5.17 -7.99 -5.39
C ILE A 34 -5.07 -7.77 -6.90
N ARG A 35 -4.05 -8.31 -7.55
CA ARG A 35 -3.92 -8.24 -9.00
C ARG A 35 -5.10 -8.94 -9.68
N SER A 36 -5.43 -10.13 -9.22
CA SER A 36 -6.56 -10.90 -9.76
C SER A 36 -7.88 -10.17 -9.53
N ASP A 37 -8.07 -9.64 -8.33
CA ASP A 37 -9.29 -8.92 -7.97
C ASP A 37 -9.49 -7.68 -8.84
N LEU A 38 -8.44 -6.88 -8.98
CA LEU A 38 -8.51 -5.66 -9.81
C LEU A 38 -8.74 -5.98 -11.29
N LYS A 39 -8.15 -7.07 -11.76
CA LYS A 39 -8.36 -7.49 -13.14
C LYS A 39 -9.82 -7.87 -13.37
N LYS A 40 -10.42 -8.60 -12.44
CA LYS A 40 -11.84 -8.99 -12.53
C LYS A 40 -12.76 -7.78 -12.52
N LYS A 41 -12.39 -6.74 -11.78
CA LYS A 41 -13.17 -5.50 -11.70
C LYS A 41 -12.91 -4.56 -12.86
N GLY A 42 -11.96 -4.88 -13.72
CA GLY A 42 -11.59 -4.02 -14.84
C GLY A 42 -10.85 -2.76 -14.44
N THR A 43 -10.23 -2.76 -13.28
CA THR A 43 -9.51 -1.59 -12.74
C THR A 43 -8.07 -1.92 -12.37
N PRO A 44 -7.25 -2.40 -13.31
CA PRO A 44 -5.86 -2.74 -13.01
C PRO A 44 -5.05 -1.50 -12.65
N ILE A 45 -3.96 -1.72 -11.91
CA ILE A 45 -3.00 -0.67 -11.58
C ILE A 45 -1.61 -1.12 -11.98
N GLY A 46 -0.64 -0.20 -11.93
CA GLY A 46 0.74 -0.50 -12.31
C GLY A 46 1.39 -1.54 -11.42
N VAL A 47 2.37 -2.23 -11.97
CA VAL A 47 3.06 -3.34 -11.28
C VAL A 47 3.73 -2.87 -10.00
N TYR A 48 4.41 -1.73 -10.02
CA TYR A 48 5.08 -1.21 -8.84
C TYR A 48 4.09 -0.84 -7.75
N ASP A 49 2.98 -0.25 -8.13
CA ASP A 49 1.94 0.12 -7.17
C ASP A 49 1.31 -1.13 -6.55
N LEU A 50 1.13 -2.20 -7.33
CA LEU A 50 0.68 -3.48 -6.80
C LEU A 50 1.65 -4.02 -5.73
N GLN A 51 2.94 -3.96 -6.00
CA GLN A 51 3.95 -4.46 -5.07
C GLN A 51 3.99 -3.63 -3.80
N ILE A 52 3.92 -2.31 -3.92
CA ILE A 52 3.90 -1.40 -2.78
C ILE A 52 2.68 -1.68 -1.91
N ALA A 53 1.51 -1.78 -2.52
CA ALA A 53 0.27 -2.08 -1.80
C ALA A 53 0.33 -3.44 -1.11
N ALA A 54 0.87 -4.44 -1.79
CA ALA A 54 0.99 -5.77 -1.23
C ALA A 54 1.90 -5.80 0.00
N ILE A 55 3.01 -5.08 -0.03
CA ILE A 55 3.91 -4.97 1.11
C ILE A 55 3.20 -4.30 2.29
N ALA A 56 2.47 -3.22 2.02
CA ALA A 56 1.73 -2.52 3.07
C ALA A 56 0.67 -3.43 3.71
N ILE A 57 -0.11 -4.12 2.90
CA ILE A 57 -1.16 -5.02 3.39
C ILE A 57 -0.56 -6.17 4.19
N ALA A 58 0.48 -6.81 3.66
CA ALA A 58 1.11 -7.97 4.30
C ALA A 58 1.73 -7.62 5.66
N ASN A 59 2.12 -6.37 5.85
CA ASN A 59 2.74 -5.91 7.09
C ASN A 59 1.80 -5.09 7.99
N ASN A 60 0.52 -5.00 7.65
CA ASN A 60 -0.48 -4.21 8.38
C ASN A 60 -0.05 -2.75 8.55
N LEU A 61 0.37 -2.15 7.47
CA LEU A 61 0.83 -0.76 7.47
C LEU A 61 -0.12 0.12 6.67
N VAL A 62 -0.18 1.38 7.05
CA VAL A 62 -0.89 2.39 6.28
C VAL A 62 0.06 2.96 5.24
N LEU A 63 -0.34 2.96 3.99
CA LEU A 63 0.43 3.58 2.92
C LEU A 63 0.13 5.08 2.88
N VAL A 64 1.18 5.89 2.99
CA VAL A 64 1.04 7.32 2.79
C VAL A 64 1.42 7.63 1.35
N THR A 65 0.48 8.11 0.58
CA THR A 65 0.67 8.30 -0.85
C THR A 65 -0.18 9.46 -1.34
N HIS A 66 0.28 10.08 -2.40
CA HIS A 66 -0.50 11.07 -3.14
C HIS A 66 -1.24 10.45 -4.33
N ASN A 67 -0.89 9.23 -4.70
CA ASN A 67 -1.51 8.55 -5.83
C ASN A 67 -2.80 7.85 -5.43
N VAL A 68 -3.78 8.63 -5.00
CA VAL A 68 -5.05 8.10 -4.50
C VAL A 68 -5.86 7.43 -5.60
N GLY A 69 -5.74 7.94 -6.84
CA GLY A 69 -6.50 7.41 -7.96
C GLY A 69 -6.29 5.92 -8.20
N GLU A 70 -5.07 5.41 -8.02
CA GLU A 70 -4.79 3.99 -8.18
C GLU A 70 -5.00 3.22 -6.89
N PHE A 71 -4.45 3.71 -5.78
CA PHE A 71 -4.49 2.96 -4.53
C PHE A 71 -5.89 2.83 -3.94
N SER A 72 -6.79 3.77 -4.23
CA SER A 72 -8.18 3.68 -3.77
C SER A 72 -8.94 2.50 -4.38
N ARG A 73 -8.43 1.92 -5.45
CA ARG A 73 -9.05 0.76 -6.09
C ARG A 73 -8.87 -0.53 -5.29
N ILE A 74 -7.98 -0.53 -4.30
CA ILE A 74 -7.65 -1.71 -3.51
C ILE A 74 -8.39 -1.63 -2.18
N GLU A 75 -9.42 -2.46 -2.02
CA GLU A 75 -10.28 -2.43 -0.82
C GLU A 75 -9.53 -2.75 0.46
N GLU A 76 -8.58 -3.69 0.40
CA GLU A 76 -7.86 -4.16 1.58
C GLU A 76 -6.79 -3.19 2.06
N LEU A 77 -6.45 -2.21 1.24
CA LEU A 77 -5.37 -1.28 1.54
C LEU A 77 -5.86 -0.11 2.38
N GLN A 78 -5.15 0.17 3.46
CA GLN A 78 -5.33 1.42 4.19
C GLN A 78 -4.31 2.42 3.70
N TYR A 79 -4.77 3.58 3.31
CA TYR A 79 -3.89 4.62 2.79
C TYR A 79 -4.34 5.99 3.28
N GLU A 80 -3.40 6.93 3.29
CA GLU A 80 -3.63 8.32 3.64
C GLU A 80 -2.90 9.22 2.66
N ASP A 81 -3.50 10.32 2.32
CA ASP A 81 -2.89 11.35 1.49
C ASP A 81 -2.53 12.51 2.39
N TRP A 82 -1.23 12.75 2.55
CA TRP A 82 -0.73 13.82 3.39
C TRP A 82 -0.40 15.08 2.61
N GLU A 83 -0.66 15.09 1.33
CA GLU A 83 -0.48 16.31 0.57
C GLU A 83 -1.57 17.29 0.97
N MET A 84 -1.20 18.19 1.80
CA MET A 84 -2.09 19.19 2.33
C MET A 84 -1.71 20.55 1.79
N GLU A 85 -2.72 21.36 1.58
CA GLU A 85 -2.48 22.75 1.26
C GLU A 85 -1.95 23.45 2.51
N LEU A 86 -0.85 24.13 2.31
CA LEU A 86 -0.21 24.89 3.37
C LEU A 86 -0.52 26.37 3.23
#